data_4fcdaef80d192d7d54c765c113610ed0
#
_entry.id   4fcdaef80d192d7d54c765c113610ed0
#
_cell.length_a   1.000
_cell.length_b   1.000
_cell.length_c   1.000
_cell.angle_alpha   90.00
_cell.angle_beta   90.00
_cell.angle_gamma   90.00
#
_symmetry.space_group_name_H-M   'P 1'
#
loop_
_entity.id
_entity.type
_entity.pdbx_description
1 polymer ?
#
loop_
_entity_poly.entity_id
_entity_poly.type
_entity_poly.pdbx_seq_one_letter_code
_entity_poly.pdbx_strand_id
1 'polypeptide(L)'
;MASTMATSRQRLLTALRLGQPDRVPVTLYELDPFSETQWQATDPTYARVRAAARDLQDSISFAPLSLGPFLSDPNAEGSGDGLSTRKWIEDGATFVETRVETPAGRTLTAISRHNPGVHSPWRIKAFVEDDDDLAAFLSLPDSWPAPDHSAADAAEATLGENGLVLYSLGDPIGVVLGVIPFSLYAEWSATASGRSKVRALLDLMHWRTYRLVEYLTSRARGRVYRFWGPEYAGPSLMPPRLFREYVVDYLADIVALVRRSENTALVHCHARLDAILDMIAEIGPDGLEPIECRPAPSGDVDLADVKRRIGDRICLMGNIQGPLLETGEAAEVERAVRQAIDEGAPGGGFILMPTAMPVTSLDPRMELNILTMLETARRHGGY
;
A
#
# COMPACT_ATOMS: atom_id res chain seq x y z
N MET A 1 15.86 -19.87 32.27
CA MET A 1 16.20 -18.61 31.61
C MET A 1 14.87 -17.92 31.29
N ALA A 2 14.62 -16.73 31.78
CA ALA A 2 13.43 -16.00 31.40
C ALA A 2 13.54 -15.71 29.89
N SER A 3 12.59 -16.20 29.09
CA SER A 3 12.48 -15.87 27.67
C SER A 3 12.26 -14.34 27.61
N THR A 4 13.23 -13.61 27.08
CA THR A 4 13.00 -12.20 26.77
C THR A 4 11.87 -12.14 25.75
N MET A 5 10.78 -11.42 26.07
CA MET A 5 9.66 -11.22 25.14
C MET A 5 10.19 -10.58 23.86
N ALA A 6 9.69 -11.06 22.70
CA ALA A 6 10.09 -10.49 21.40
C ALA A 6 9.67 -9.01 21.32
N THR A 7 10.49 -8.18 20.67
CA THR A 7 10.10 -6.80 20.34
C THR A 7 9.05 -6.79 19.22
N SER A 8 8.36 -5.69 19.03
CA SER A 8 7.40 -5.54 17.90
C SER A 8 8.07 -5.77 16.56
N ARG A 9 9.28 -5.22 16.37
CA ARG A 9 10.09 -5.43 15.16
C ARG A 9 10.41 -6.91 14.94
N GLN A 10 10.90 -7.60 15.97
CA GLN A 10 11.24 -9.02 15.90
C GLN A 10 10.01 -9.87 15.57
N ARG A 11 8.87 -9.56 16.17
CA ARG A 11 7.61 -10.28 15.98
C ARG A 11 7.11 -10.14 14.54
N LEU A 12 7.07 -8.92 13.99
CA LEU A 12 6.69 -8.66 12.61
C LEU A 12 7.63 -9.37 11.61
N LEU A 13 8.95 -9.25 11.80
CA LEU A 13 9.92 -9.91 10.93
C LEU A 13 9.85 -11.45 11.02
N THR A 14 9.56 -12.01 12.19
CA THR A 14 9.35 -13.44 12.35
C THR A 14 8.14 -13.91 11.54
N ALA A 15 7.02 -13.20 11.63
CA ALA A 15 5.82 -13.52 10.85
C ALA A 15 6.06 -13.38 9.34
N LEU A 16 6.72 -12.30 8.90
CA LEU A 16 7.07 -12.09 7.48
C LEU A 16 8.00 -13.17 6.90
N ARG A 17 8.77 -13.85 7.76
CA ARG A 17 9.60 -15.02 7.41
C ARG A 17 8.88 -16.35 7.60
N LEU A 18 7.56 -16.34 7.68
CA LEU A 18 6.70 -17.51 7.90
C LEU A 18 6.93 -18.21 9.25
N GLY A 19 7.62 -17.55 10.17
CA GLY A 19 7.85 -18.07 11.51
C GLY A 19 6.67 -17.81 12.45
N GLN A 20 6.76 -18.43 13.62
CA GLN A 20 5.79 -18.33 14.72
C GLN A 20 6.40 -17.45 15.82
N PRO A 21 5.99 -16.18 15.99
CA PRO A 21 6.45 -15.35 17.10
C PRO A 21 5.78 -15.74 18.42
N ASP A 22 6.10 -15.06 19.51
CA ASP A 22 5.50 -15.28 20.84
C ASP A 22 3.99 -15.02 20.88
N ARG A 23 3.47 -14.23 19.95
CA ARG A 23 2.03 -13.98 19.68
C ARG A 23 1.82 -13.54 18.24
N VAL A 24 0.60 -13.63 17.75
CA VAL A 24 0.21 -13.04 16.46
C VAL A 24 0.46 -11.54 16.50
N PRO A 25 1.27 -10.99 15.56
CA PRO A 25 1.41 -9.54 15.45
C PRO A 25 0.08 -8.91 15.08
N VAL A 26 -0.22 -7.76 15.67
CA VAL A 26 -1.37 -6.94 15.30
C VAL A 26 -0.93 -5.52 14.97
N THR A 27 -1.43 -4.98 13.87
CA THR A 27 -1.13 -3.61 13.46
C THR A 27 -2.38 -2.92 12.95
N LEU A 28 -2.43 -1.60 13.10
CA LEU A 28 -3.45 -0.78 12.44
C LEU A 28 -2.90 -0.29 11.12
N TYR A 29 -3.71 -0.40 10.08
CA TYR A 29 -3.34 0.06 8.75
C TYR A 29 -3.13 1.58 8.75
N GLU A 30 -1.98 2.02 8.26
CA GLU A 30 -1.61 3.44 8.11
C GLU A 30 -1.68 4.29 9.40
N LEU A 31 -1.69 3.68 10.58
CA LEU A 31 -1.60 4.41 11.85
C LEU A 31 -0.29 4.10 12.58
N ASP A 32 0.62 5.08 12.60
CA ASP A 32 1.80 5.05 13.45
C ASP A 32 1.55 5.87 14.74
N PRO A 33 1.41 5.22 15.90
CA PRO A 33 1.14 5.92 17.17
C PRO A 33 2.34 6.74 17.67
N PHE A 34 3.55 6.50 17.11
CA PHE A 34 4.77 7.22 17.45
C PHE A 34 5.03 8.42 16.53
N SER A 35 4.35 8.52 15.40
CA SER A 35 4.46 9.66 14.49
C SER A 35 3.76 10.90 15.06
N GLU A 36 4.45 12.01 15.08
CA GLU A 36 3.87 13.32 15.42
C GLU A 36 3.52 14.14 14.17
N THR A 37 3.83 13.62 12.97
CA THR A 37 3.59 14.30 11.70
C THR A 37 2.40 13.75 10.92
N GLN A 38 1.91 12.54 11.23
CA GLN A 38 0.69 12.03 10.66
C GLN A 38 -0.52 12.88 11.10
N TRP A 39 -1.49 13.09 10.21
CA TRP A 39 -2.68 13.90 10.51
C TRP A 39 -3.48 13.37 11.71
N GLN A 40 -3.49 12.05 11.93
CA GLN A 40 -4.10 11.42 13.11
C GLN A 40 -3.46 11.88 14.43
N ALA A 41 -2.24 12.40 14.39
CA ALA A 41 -1.57 12.90 15.59
C ALA A 41 -2.22 14.18 16.13
N THR A 42 -2.83 14.96 15.25
CA THR A 42 -3.50 16.23 15.60
C THR A 42 -5.02 16.11 15.70
N ASP A 43 -5.59 14.99 15.27
CA ASP A 43 -7.04 14.77 15.36
C ASP A 43 -7.41 14.19 16.75
N PRO A 44 -8.21 14.91 17.57
CA PRO A 44 -8.57 14.48 18.92
C PRO A 44 -9.34 13.17 18.97
N THR A 45 -10.04 12.79 17.89
CA THR A 45 -10.81 11.53 17.84
C THR A 45 -9.90 10.30 17.82
N TYR A 46 -8.64 10.45 17.41
CA TYR A 46 -7.63 9.39 17.43
C TYR A 46 -6.86 9.28 18.75
N ALA A 47 -7.04 10.19 19.71
CA ALA A 47 -6.21 10.24 20.90
C ALA A 47 -6.20 8.93 21.70
N ARG A 48 -7.38 8.32 21.93
CA ARG A 48 -7.50 7.04 22.67
C ARG A 48 -6.95 5.87 21.87
N VAL A 49 -7.24 5.80 20.57
CA VAL A 49 -6.73 4.75 19.70
C VAL A 49 -5.20 4.80 19.64
N ARG A 50 -4.61 5.99 19.47
CA ARG A 50 -3.15 6.16 19.46
C ARG A 50 -2.51 5.77 20.79
N ALA A 51 -3.14 6.13 21.92
CA ALA A 51 -2.65 5.73 23.24
C ALA A 51 -2.66 4.21 23.40
N ALA A 52 -3.76 3.54 23.06
CA ALA A 52 -3.87 2.08 23.11
C ALA A 52 -2.92 1.38 22.13
N ALA A 53 -2.75 1.93 20.91
CA ALA A 53 -1.89 1.37 19.88
C ALA A 53 -0.42 1.34 20.29
N ARG A 54 0.07 2.33 21.08
CA ARG A 54 1.45 2.31 21.60
C ARG A 54 1.77 1.04 22.41
N ASP A 55 0.81 0.50 23.12
CA ASP A 55 0.99 -0.65 24.00
C ASP A 55 0.55 -1.98 23.37
N LEU A 56 -0.44 -1.93 22.47
CA LEU A 56 -1.13 -3.12 21.99
C LEU A 56 -0.73 -3.56 20.60
N GLN A 57 -0.34 -2.64 19.71
CA GLN A 57 0.03 -3.00 18.35
C GLN A 57 1.53 -3.24 18.16
N ASP A 58 1.85 -3.92 17.07
CA ASP A 58 3.20 -4.03 16.49
C ASP A 58 3.23 -3.03 15.32
N SER A 59 3.88 -1.87 15.52
CA SER A 59 3.68 -0.71 14.67
C SER A 59 4.26 -0.88 13.28
N ILE A 60 3.53 -0.41 12.28
CA ILE A 60 4.00 -0.23 10.92
C ILE A 60 3.86 1.25 10.57
N SER A 61 4.97 1.85 10.14
CA SER A 61 5.05 3.23 9.67
C SER A 61 5.47 3.25 8.19
N PHE A 62 5.16 4.34 7.48
CA PHE A 62 5.62 4.50 6.09
C PHE A 62 6.86 5.38 6.04
N ALA A 63 7.84 4.98 5.22
CA ALA A 63 9.03 5.76 4.96
C ALA A 63 8.65 7.09 4.27
N PRO A 64 9.02 8.23 4.84
CA PRO A 64 8.78 9.52 4.21
C PRO A 64 9.80 9.73 3.06
N LEU A 65 9.53 9.14 1.91
CA LEU A 65 10.32 9.29 0.70
C LEU A 65 9.77 10.42 -0.14
N SER A 66 10.61 11.39 -0.49
CA SER A 66 10.28 12.38 -1.50
C SER A 66 10.64 11.81 -2.87
N LEU A 67 9.66 11.20 -3.50
CA LEU A 67 9.78 10.64 -4.86
C LEU A 67 9.18 11.64 -5.84
N GLY A 68 9.79 11.77 -7.02
CA GLY A 68 9.26 12.64 -8.07
C GLY A 68 7.89 12.14 -8.57
N PRO A 69 7.08 12.99 -9.21
CA PRO A 69 5.65 12.75 -9.50
C PRO A 69 5.38 11.55 -10.40
N PHE A 70 6.38 10.94 -11.00
CA PHE A 70 6.22 9.77 -11.88
C PHE A 70 6.79 8.49 -11.28
N LEU A 71 7.12 8.48 -9.98
CA LEU A 71 7.73 7.32 -9.32
C LEU A 71 6.94 6.77 -8.16
N SER A 72 6.06 7.57 -7.51
CA SER A 72 5.30 7.07 -6.38
C SER A 72 3.89 7.62 -6.25
N ASP A 73 3.74 8.89 -6.03
CA ASP A 73 2.45 9.53 -5.85
C ASP A 73 2.30 10.67 -6.84
N PRO A 74 1.30 10.60 -7.75
CA PRO A 74 1.01 11.71 -8.66
C PRO A 74 0.57 12.98 -7.93
N ASN A 75 0.23 12.88 -6.64
CA ASN A 75 -0.09 14.01 -5.78
C ASN A 75 1.12 14.49 -4.95
N ALA A 76 2.26 13.78 -5.00
CA ALA A 76 3.46 14.23 -4.33
C ALA A 76 3.96 15.55 -4.96
N GLU A 77 4.15 16.55 -4.12
CA GLU A 77 4.72 17.84 -4.53
C GLU A 77 6.23 17.63 -4.81
N GLY A 78 6.58 17.42 -6.08
CA GLY A 78 7.95 17.21 -6.50
C GLY A 78 8.49 18.41 -7.27
N SER A 79 9.64 18.91 -6.88
CA SER A 79 10.46 19.87 -7.64
C SER A 79 11.48 19.11 -8.49
N GLY A 80 11.04 18.40 -9.52
CA GLY A 80 11.91 17.90 -10.57
C GLY A 80 12.08 18.94 -11.68
N ASP A 81 13.18 18.89 -12.44
CA ASP A 81 13.39 19.78 -13.58
C ASP A 81 12.21 19.72 -14.55
N GLY A 82 11.62 20.89 -14.84
CA GLY A 82 10.46 21.04 -15.71
C GLY A 82 9.09 20.89 -15.05
N LEU A 83 9.04 20.65 -13.72
CA LEU A 83 7.79 20.59 -12.97
C LEU A 83 7.49 21.93 -12.29
N SER A 84 6.23 22.35 -12.34
CA SER A 84 5.73 23.49 -11.57
C SER A 84 4.41 23.13 -10.92
N THR A 85 4.18 23.67 -9.70
CA THR A 85 2.96 23.41 -8.92
C THR A 85 2.24 24.72 -8.62
N ARG A 86 0.90 24.74 -8.78
CA ARG A 86 0.04 25.84 -8.41
C ARG A 86 -1.04 25.34 -7.47
N LYS A 87 -1.31 26.11 -6.39
CA LYS A 87 -2.40 25.82 -5.44
C LYS A 87 -3.42 26.95 -5.44
N TRP A 88 -4.71 26.60 -5.31
CA TRP A 88 -5.79 27.57 -5.05
C TRP A 88 -6.90 26.94 -4.22
N ILE A 89 -7.75 27.77 -3.65
CA ILE A 89 -8.94 27.34 -2.90
C ILE A 89 -10.16 27.77 -3.68
N GLU A 90 -11.11 26.84 -3.85
CA GLU A 90 -12.39 27.08 -4.51
C GLU A 90 -13.46 26.25 -3.79
N ASP A 91 -14.59 26.86 -3.45
CA ASP A 91 -15.69 26.23 -2.70
C ASP A 91 -15.25 25.47 -1.44
N GLY A 92 -14.25 25.99 -0.73
CA GLY A 92 -13.69 25.41 0.49
C GLY A 92 -12.75 24.23 0.28
N ALA A 93 -12.58 23.72 -0.93
CA ALA A 93 -11.62 22.68 -1.27
C ALA A 93 -10.30 23.29 -1.76
N THR A 94 -9.18 22.62 -1.46
CA THR A 94 -7.86 22.98 -2.01
C THR A 94 -7.61 22.18 -3.28
N PHE A 95 -7.24 22.87 -4.34
CA PHE A 95 -6.81 22.28 -5.60
C PHE A 95 -5.31 22.43 -5.77
N VAL A 96 -4.67 21.36 -6.28
CA VAL A 96 -3.25 21.34 -6.60
C VAL A 96 -3.10 20.96 -8.07
N GLU A 97 -2.57 21.87 -8.87
CA GLU A 97 -2.20 21.65 -10.27
C GLU A 97 -0.71 21.40 -10.36
N THR A 98 -0.32 20.29 -10.99
CA THR A 98 1.07 20.00 -11.36
C THR A 98 1.20 20.09 -12.87
N ARG A 99 2.22 20.81 -13.36
CA ARG A 99 2.52 21.00 -14.78
C ARG A 99 3.89 20.46 -15.10
N VAL A 100 4.02 19.84 -16.27
CA VAL A 100 5.31 19.45 -16.84
C VAL A 100 5.40 19.92 -18.28
N GLU A 101 6.51 20.60 -18.59
CA GLU A 101 6.87 20.95 -19.97
C GLU A 101 7.61 19.79 -20.62
N THR A 102 7.12 19.31 -21.76
CA THR A 102 7.70 18.17 -22.45
C THR A 102 8.66 18.62 -23.56
N PRO A 103 9.70 17.82 -23.90
CA PRO A 103 10.56 18.08 -25.07
C PRO A 103 9.79 18.18 -26.39
N ALA A 104 8.60 17.56 -26.47
CA ALA A 104 7.72 17.67 -27.63
C ALA A 104 7.02 19.05 -27.72
N GLY A 105 7.27 19.98 -26.76
CA GLY A 105 6.69 21.32 -26.74
C GLY A 105 5.24 21.36 -26.25
N ARG A 106 4.76 20.32 -25.61
CA ARG A 106 3.41 20.26 -25.00
C ARG A 106 3.50 20.38 -23.49
N THR A 107 2.65 21.19 -22.89
CA THR A 107 2.49 21.26 -21.42
C THR A 107 1.44 20.24 -20.99
N LEU A 108 1.85 19.27 -20.17
CA LEU A 108 0.93 18.33 -19.53
C LEU A 108 0.56 18.81 -18.13
N THR A 109 -0.69 18.61 -17.72
CA THR A 109 -1.17 19.04 -16.41
C THR A 109 -1.98 17.96 -15.73
N ALA A 110 -1.76 17.78 -14.40
CA ALA A 110 -2.64 17.00 -13.54
C ALA A 110 -3.22 17.89 -12.44
N ILE A 111 -4.44 17.62 -12.00
CA ILE A 111 -5.11 18.37 -10.94
C ILE A 111 -5.69 17.41 -9.91
N SER A 112 -5.35 17.64 -8.64
CA SER A 112 -5.98 16.98 -7.50
C SER A 112 -6.80 17.95 -6.67
N ARG A 113 -7.85 17.43 -6.03
CA ARG A 113 -8.76 18.15 -5.14
C ARG A 113 -8.65 17.55 -3.75
N HIS A 114 -8.49 18.41 -2.75
CA HIS A 114 -8.44 18.06 -1.32
C HIS A 114 -9.67 18.67 -0.64
N ASN A 115 -10.58 17.85 -0.15
CA ASN A 115 -11.75 18.30 0.57
C ASN A 115 -11.42 18.54 2.05
N PRO A 116 -12.03 19.54 2.71
CA PRO A 116 -11.87 19.74 4.15
C PRO A 116 -12.26 18.48 4.94
N GLY A 117 -11.45 18.12 5.93
CA GLY A 117 -11.69 16.96 6.79
C GLY A 117 -11.51 15.58 6.13
N VAL A 118 -11.03 15.52 4.89
CA VAL A 118 -10.69 14.28 4.18
C VAL A 118 -9.20 14.28 3.86
N HIS A 119 -8.47 13.32 4.40
CA HIS A 119 -7.01 13.22 4.29
C HIS A 119 -6.56 12.32 3.13
N SER A 120 -7.38 12.25 2.08
CA SER A 120 -7.06 11.60 0.82
C SER A 120 -7.39 12.53 -0.34
N PRO A 121 -6.46 12.82 -1.25
CA PRO A 121 -6.71 13.66 -2.40
C PRO A 121 -7.53 12.92 -3.46
N TRP A 122 -8.28 13.67 -4.24
CA TRP A 122 -9.05 13.17 -5.36
C TRP A 122 -8.52 13.73 -6.66
N ARG A 123 -8.01 12.89 -7.58
CA ARG A 123 -7.55 13.35 -8.88
C ARG A 123 -8.75 13.63 -9.79
N ILE A 124 -8.82 14.85 -10.33
CA ILE A 124 -9.87 15.32 -11.24
C ILE A 124 -9.37 15.53 -12.66
N LYS A 125 -8.05 15.62 -12.87
CA LYS A 125 -7.40 15.65 -14.18
C LYS A 125 -6.09 14.85 -14.14
N ALA A 126 -5.86 14.02 -15.14
CA ALA A 126 -4.60 13.28 -15.31
C ALA A 126 -3.67 14.00 -16.30
N PHE A 127 -2.39 13.59 -16.33
CA PHE A 127 -1.41 14.18 -17.26
C PHE A 127 -1.69 13.80 -18.71
N VAL A 128 -2.18 12.59 -18.97
CA VAL A 128 -2.43 12.03 -20.29
C VAL A 128 -3.91 11.73 -20.44
N GLU A 129 -4.56 12.46 -21.34
CA GLU A 129 -5.99 12.33 -21.61
C GLU A 129 -6.28 11.91 -23.06
N ASP A 130 -5.25 11.92 -23.94
CA ASP A 130 -5.34 11.52 -25.33
C ASP A 130 -4.01 10.97 -25.87
N ASP A 131 -3.96 10.64 -27.18
CA ASP A 131 -2.78 10.08 -27.84
C ASP A 131 -1.65 11.10 -28.00
N ASP A 132 -1.97 12.39 -28.17
CA ASP A 132 -0.97 13.46 -28.27
C ASP A 132 -0.32 13.71 -26.90
N ASP A 133 -1.08 13.66 -25.82
CA ASP A 133 -0.58 13.72 -24.46
C ASP A 133 0.31 12.51 -24.16
N LEU A 134 -0.09 11.30 -24.61
CA LEU A 134 0.73 10.10 -24.47
C LEU A 134 2.09 10.25 -25.19
N ALA A 135 2.09 10.71 -26.43
CA ALA A 135 3.31 10.93 -27.19
C ALA A 135 4.22 11.95 -26.52
N ALA A 136 3.65 13.03 -26.02
CA ALA A 136 4.38 14.05 -25.27
C ALA A 136 4.92 13.52 -23.95
N PHE A 137 4.15 12.72 -23.18
CA PHE A 137 4.58 12.12 -21.94
C PHE A 137 5.74 11.14 -22.15
N LEU A 138 5.66 10.30 -23.19
CA LEU A 138 6.72 9.35 -23.54
C LEU A 138 8.01 10.04 -24.05
N SER A 139 7.95 11.32 -24.41
CA SER A 139 9.14 12.12 -24.78
C SER A 139 9.91 12.67 -23.57
N LEU A 140 9.36 12.54 -22.34
CA LEU A 140 10.03 13.01 -21.13
C LEU A 140 11.36 12.26 -20.92
N PRO A 141 12.43 12.97 -20.52
CA PRO A 141 13.74 12.36 -20.32
C PRO A 141 13.70 11.31 -19.20
N ASP A 142 14.58 10.31 -19.35
CA ASP A 142 14.75 9.24 -18.35
C ASP A 142 15.55 9.69 -17.11
N SER A 143 15.70 10.99 -16.91
CA SER A 143 16.36 11.52 -15.72
C SER A 143 15.42 11.43 -14.51
N TRP A 144 15.87 10.80 -13.45
CA TRP A 144 15.23 10.87 -12.16
C TRP A 144 16.27 11.25 -11.11
N PRO A 145 15.99 12.23 -10.25
CA PRO A 145 16.88 12.54 -9.14
C PRO A 145 16.84 11.38 -8.14
N ALA A 146 18.00 11.01 -7.61
CA ALA A 146 18.07 10.03 -6.54
C ALA A 146 17.28 10.56 -5.34
N PRO A 147 16.34 9.77 -4.77
CA PRO A 147 15.55 10.23 -3.63
C PRO A 147 16.44 10.49 -2.42
N ASP A 148 16.13 11.55 -1.69
CA ASP A 148 16.69 11.76 -0.33
C ASP A 148 16.02 10.77 0.62
N HIS A 149 16.82 9.96 1.29
CA HIS A 149 16.32 9.03 2.30
C HIS A 149 16.60 9.45 3.74
N SER A 150 17.15 10.60 3.97
CA SER A 150 17.50 11.04 5.34
C SER A 150 16.30 11.02 6.29
N ALA A 151 15.12 11.40 5.79
CA ALA A 151 13.87 11.35 6.53
C ALA A 151 13.40 9.90 6.81
N ALA A 152 13.60 8.99 5.87
CA ALA A 152 13.26 7.56 6.04
C ALA A 152 14.22 6.90 7.05
N ASP A 153 15.51 7.20 6.99
CA ASP A 153 16.50 6.70 7.94
C ASP A 153 16.22 7.23 9.37
N ALA A 154 15.79 8.49 9.49
CA ALA A 154 15.36 9.07 10.77
C ALA A 154 14.08 8.41 11.30
N ALA A 155 13.12 8.08 10.44
CA ALA A 155 11.92 7.36 10.84
C ALA A 155 12.23 5.94 11.33
N GLU A 156 13.13 5.21 10.64
CA GLU A 156 13.62 3.90 11.10
C GLU A 156 14.29 3.99 12.48
N ALA A 157 15.15 5.00 12.69
CA ALA A 157 15.82 5.19 13.96
C ALA A 157 14.84 5.56 15.10
N THR A 158 13.82 6.36 14.80
CA THR A 158 12.80 6.78 15.78
C THR A 158 11.88 5.62 16.17
N LEU A 159 11.40 4.84 15.20
CA LEU A 159 10.52 3.70 15.47
C LEU A 159 11.27 2.55 16.15
N GLY A 160 12.51 2.28 15.74
CA GLY A 160 13.41 1.30 16.37
C GLY A 160 12.75 -0.07 16.53
N GLU A 161 12.77 -0.61 17.74
CA GLU A 161 12.22 -1.92 18.08
C GLU A 161 10.67 -1.94 18.23
N ASN A 162 10.02 -0.76 18.14
CA ASN A 162 8.56 -0.67 18.23
C ASN A 162 7.84 -1.12 16.96
N GLY A 163 8.57 -1.32 15.84
CA GLY A 163 7.92 -1.74 14.60
C GLY A 163 8.81 -1.79 13.38
N LEU A 164 8.17 -1.68 12.20
CA LEU A 164 8.81 -1.67 10.90
C LEU A 164 8.43 -0.40 10.12
N VAL A 165 9.41 0.15 9.41
CA VAL A 165 9.16 1.20 8.40
C VAL A 165 9.03 0.51 7.03
N LEU A 166 7.90 0.75 6.34
CA LEU A 166 7.65 0.26 4.99
C LEU A 166 8.04 1.32 3.96
N TYR A 167 8.83 0.92 2.99
CA TYR A 167 9.12 1.69 1.79
C TYR A 167 8.00 1.43 0.78
N SER A 168 6.94 2.27 0.85
CA SER A 168 5.73 2.11 0.04
C SER A 168 5.91 2.73 -1.33
N LEU A 169 5.93 1.88 -2.36
CA LEU A 169 6.15 2.24 -3.76
C LEU A 169 4.93 1.81 -4.59
N GLY A 170 4.64 2.55 -5.66
CA GLY A 170 3.71 2.05 -6.68
C GLY A 170 4.32 0.90 -7.47
N ASP A 171 3.54 -0.13 -7.75
CA ASP A 171 3.89 -1.04 -8.84
C ASP A 171 3.73 -0.32 -10.19
N PRO A 172 4.25 -0.84 -11.31
CA PRO A 172 4.16 -0.16 -12.59
C PRO A 172 2.75 0.23 -13.00
N ILE A 173 1.72 -0.61 -12.78
CA ILE A 173 0.33 -0.25 -13.14
C ILE A 173 -0.26 0.79 -12.17
N GLY A 174 0.08 0.75 -10.89
CA GLY A 174 -0.29 1.78 -9.93
C GLY A 174 0.23 3.16 -10.35
N VAL A 175 1.49 3.23 -10.79
CA VAL A 175 2.10 4.47 -11.29
C VAL A 175 1.46 4.90 -12.62
N VAL A 176 1.15 3.97 -13.53
CA VAL A 176 0.41 4.28 -14.78
C VAL A 176 -0.93 4.94 -14.48
N LEU A 177 -1.70 4.40 -13.51
CA LEU A 177 -2.97 5.01 -13.08
C LEU A 177 -2.75 6.36 -12.35
N GLY A 178 -1.50 6.64 -11.97
CA GLY A 178 -1.04 7.97 -11.59
C GLY A 178 -1.00 8.97 -12.73
N VAL A 179 -0.90 8.53 -13.97
CA VAL A 179 -0.65 9.34 -15.16
C VAL A 179 -1.87 9.47 -16.06
N ILE A 180 -2.68 8.42 -16.20
CA ILE A 180 -3.88 8.39 -17.04
C ILE A 180 -5.15 8.25 -16.20
N PRO A 181 -6.33 8.75 -16.66
CA PRO A 181 -7.59 8.50 -15.98
C PRO A 181 -8.03 7.05 -16.16
N PHE A 182 -8.77 6.51 -15.17
CA PHE A 182 -9.26 5.14 -15.23
C PHE A 182 -10.14 4.85 -16.45
N SER A 183 -10.93 5.83 -16.90
CA SER A 183 -11.77 5.72 -18.12
C SER A 183 -10.92 5.43 -19.36
N LEU A 184 -9.84 6.17 -19.56
CA LEU A 184 -8.93 5.97 -20.69
C LEU A 184 -8.16 4.64 -20.59
N TYR A 185 -7.73 4.27 -19.37
CA TYR A 185 -7.12 2.97 -19.11
C TYR A 185 -8.07 1.81 -19.49
N ALA A 186 -9.34 1.90 -19.07
CA ALA A 186 -10.34 0.88 -19.40
C ALA A 186 -10.60 0.80 -20.91
N GLU A 187 -10.74 1.95 -21.60
CA GLU A 187 -10.91 2.03 -23.04
C GLU A 187 -9.72 1.40 -23.78
N TRP A 188 -8.50 1.81 -23.45
CA TRP A 188 -7.30 1.26 -24.09
C TRP A 188 -7.11 -0.23 -23.80
N SER A 189 -7.42 -0.69 -22.61
CA SER A 189 -7.31 -2.11 -22.25
C SER A 189 -8.30 -3.00 -22.99
N ALA A 190 -9.38 -2.45 -23.55
CA ALA A 190 -10.40 -3.19 -24.29
C ALA A 190 -9.94 -3.65 -25.69
N THR A 191 -8.96 -2.98 -26.31
CA THR A 191 -8.53 -3.25 -27.69
C THR A 191 -7.05 -3.63 -27.77
N ALA A 192 -6.64 -4.34 -28.82
CA ALA A 192 -5.24 -4.71 -29.03
C ALA A 192 -4.33 -3.47 -29.21
N SER A 193 -4.78 -2.49 -30.01
CA SER A 193 -4.04 -1.24 -30.23
C SER A 193 -3.95 -0.41 -28.96
N GLY A 194 -5.04 -0.32 -28.18
CA GLY A 194 -5.04 0.40 -26.90
C GLY A 194 -4.14 -0.27 -25.86
N ARG A 195 -4.12 -1.60 -25.78
CA ARG A 195 -3.19 -2.31 -24.89
C ARG A 195 -1.72 -2.03 -25.21
N SER A 196 -1.37 -1.78 -26.47
CA SER A 196 -0.01 -1.36 -26.83
C SER A 196 0.37 -0.02 -26.21
N LYS A 197 -0.58 0.91 -26.06
CA LYS A 197 -0.38 2.20 -25.38
C LYS A 197 -0.18 2.03 -23.89
N VAL A 198 -1.02 1.19 -23.25
CA VAL A 198 -0.86 0.84 -21.81
C VAL A 198 0.50 0.20 -21.57
N ARG A 199 0.93 -0.73 -22.45
CA ARG A 199 2.25 -1.36 -22.33
C ARG A 199 3.39 -0.36 -22.47
N ALA A 200 3.31 0.59 -23.39
CA ALA A 200 4.34 1.62 -23.53
C ALA A 200 4.53 2.44 -22.23
N LEU A 201 3.43 2.75 -21.54
CA LEU A 201 3.48 3.37 -20.21
C LEU A 201 4.03 2.39 -19.16
N LEU A 202 3.59 1.14 -19.15
CA LEU A 202 4.08 0.11 -18.21
C LEU A 202 5.59 -0.11 -18.37
N ASP A 203 6.11 -0.21 -19.61
CA ASP A 203 7.53 -0.37 -19.88
C ASP A 203 8.35 0.80 -19.30
N LEU A 204 7.88 2.04 -19.50
CA LEU A 204 8.51 3.23 -18.95
C LEU A 204 8.46 3.22 -17.40
N MET A 205 7.29 2.94 -16.80
CA MET A 205 7.13 2.97 -15.34
C MET A 205 7.86 1.80 -14.68
N HIS A 206 7.87 0.63 -15.31
CA HIS A 206 8.66 -0.50 -14.86
C HIS A 206 10.15 -0.16 -14.80
N TRP A 207 10.71 0.39 -15.89
CA TRP A 207 12.09 0.81 -15.92
C TRP A 207 12.43 1.78 -14.79
N ARG A 208 11.58 2.81 -14.57
CA ARG A 208 11.76 3.80 -13.50
C ARG A 208 11.64 3.18 -12.11
N THR A 209 10.61 2.37 -11.88
CA THR A 209 10.41 1.69 -10.58
C THR A 209 11.57 0.73 -10.29
N TYR A 210 12.01 -0.03 -11.29
CA TYR A 210 13.13 -0.96 -11.14
C TYR A 210 14.41 -0.22 -10.75
N ARG A 211 14.75 0.89 -11.44
CA ARG A 211 15.91 1.72 -11.12
C ARG A 211 15.83 2.34 -9.72
N LEU A 212 14.65 2.80 -9.32
CA LEU A 212 14.42 3.29 -7.97
C LEU A 212 14.67 2.20 -6.93
N VAL A 213 14.09 1.01 -7.12
CA VAL A 213 14.28 -0.13 -6.22
C VAL A 213 15.73 -0.57 -6.18
N GLU A 214 16.43 -0.64 -7.33
CA GLU A 214 17.87 -0.92 -7.40
C GLU A 214 18.67 0.07 -6.55
N TYR A 215 18.38 1.37 -6.69
CA TYR A 215 19.03 2.40 -5.91
C TYR A 215 18.76 2.24 -4.39
N LEU A 216 17.50 2.09 -3.99
CA LEU A 216 17.11 1.97 -2.59
C LEU A 216 17.69 0.70 -1.93
N THR A 217 17.64 -0.44 -2.62
CA THR A 217 18.11 -1.72 -2.09
C THR A 217 19.63 -1.84 -2.05
N SER A 218 20.36 -1.07 -2.86
CA SER A 218 21.82 -1.01 -2.81
C SER A 218 22.37 -0.35 -1.54
N ARG A 219 21.55 0.40 -0.81
CA ARG A 219 21.96 1.22 0.33
C ARG A 219 21.72 0.58 1.69
N ALA A 220 20.74 -0.32 1.79
CA ALA A 220 20.44 -0.99 3.04
C ALA A 220 19.85 -2.37 2.82
N ARG A 221 20.05 -3.26 3.82
CA ARG A 221 19.47 -4.60 3.87
C ARG A 221 18.49 -4.69 5.04
N GLY A 222 17.59 -5.65 5.00
CA GLY A 222 16.61 -5.89 6.05
C GLY A 222 15.47 -4.88 6.08
N ARG A 223 15.30 -4.08 5.03
CA ARG A 223 14.16 -3.17 4.83
C ARG A 223 12.97 -3.91 4.25
N VAL A 224 11.80 -3.32 4.40
CA VAL A 224 10.54 -3.86 3.89
C VAL A 224 9.99 -2.92 2.83
N TYR A 225 9.86 -3.43 1.61
CA TYR A 225 9.31 -2.72 0.46
C TYR A 225 7.89 -3.20 0.20
N ARG A 226 6.95 -2.28 0.01
CA ARG A 226 5.54 -2.54 -0.25
C ARG A 226 5.17 -1.98 -1.62
N PHE A 227 4.56 -2.80 -2.46
CA PHE A 227 4.12 -2.41 -3.80
C PHE A 227 2.60 -2.36 -3.85
N TRP A 228 2.04 -1.14 -4.03
CA TRP A 228 0.61 -0.90 -4.18
C TRP A 228 0.24 -0.66 -5.64
N GLY A 229 -0.99 -1.00 -6.04
CA GLY A 229 -1.52 -0.75 -7.38
C GLY A 229 -1.93 -1.99 -8.16
N PRO A 230 -1.50 -3.23 -7.83
CA PRO A 230 -1.91 -4.44 -8.55
C PRO A 230 -3.42 -4.58 -8.73
N GLU A 231 -4.22 -4.08 -7.78
CA GLU A 231 -5.67 -4.08 -7.81
C GLU A 231 -6.26 -3.43 -9.06
N TYR A 232 -5.58 -2.45 -9.65
CA TYR A 232 -6.05 -1.76 -10.86
C TYR A 232 -6.12 -2.67 -12.10
N ALA A 233 -5.35 -3.75 -12.12
CA ALA A 233 -5.46 -4.79 -13.14
C ALA A 233 -6.16 -6.06 -12.62
N GLY A 234 -6.62 -6.05 -11.36
CA GLY A 234 -7.28 -7.18 -10.70
C GLY A 234 -8.76 -7.34 -11.02
N PRO A 235 -9.32 -8.53 -10.73
CA PRO A 235 -10.75 -8.78 -10.82
C PRO A 235 -11.55 -7.82 -9.94
N SER A 236 -12.64 -7.35 -10.40
CA SER A 236 -13.53 -6.25 -10.07
C SER A 236 -13.36 -5.08 -11.03
N LEU A 237 -12.16 -4.79 -11.53
CA LEU A 237 -11.87 -3.72 -12.48
C LEU A 237 -11.51 -4.28 -13.87
N MET A 238 -10.66 -5.32 -13.90
CA MET A 238 -10.15 -5.92 -15.15
C MET A 238 -10.23 -7.45 -15.12
N PRO A 239 -10.31 -8.12 -16.29
CA PRO A 239 -10.28 -9.59 -16.33
C PRO A 239 -8.90 -10.13 -15.91
N PRO A 240 -8.83 -11.33 -15.27
CA PRO A 240 -7.58 -11.89 -14.72
C PRO A 240 -6.42 -12.00 -15.71
N ARG A 241 -6.68 -12.14 -17.02
CA ARG A 241 -5.63 -12.14 -18.05
C ARG A 241 -4.83 -10.84 -18.08
N LEU A 242 -5.46 -9.69 -17.75
CA LEU A 242 -4.77 -8.40 -17.68
C LEU A 242 -3.94 -8.27 -16.41
N PHE A 243 -4.31 -8.96 -15.33
CA PHE A 243 -3.45 -9.04 -14.15
C PHE A 243 -2.10 -9.72 -14.49
N ARG A 244 -2.13 -10.81 -15.27
CA ARG A 244 -0.89 -11.42 -15.76
C ARG A 244 -0.08 -10.44 -16.61
N GLU A 245 -0.72 -9.86 -17.61
CA GLU A 245 -0.08 -9.00 -18.61
C GLU A 245 0.45 -7.68 -18.03
N TYR A 246 -0.21 -7.11 -17.01
CA TYR A 246 0.08 -5.77 -16.50
C TYR A 246 0.74 -5.77 -15.11
N VAL A 247 0.64 -6.86 -14.37
CA VAL A 247 1.20 -6.97 -13.02
C VAL A 247 2.29 -8.05 -12.98
N VAL A 248 1.94 -9.32 -13.24
CA VAL A 248 2.91 -10.42 -13.05
C VAL A 248 4.16 -10.20 -13.89
N ASP A 249 3.98 -9.88 -15.17
CA ASP A 249 5.08 -9.71 -16.13
C ASP A 249 6.02 -8.51 -15.80
N TYR A 250 5.56 -7.58 -14.94
CA TYR A 250 6.32 -6.39 -14.55
C TYR A 250 6.78 -6.38 -13.09
N LEU A 251 5.99 -6.94 -12.16
CA LEU A 251 6.31 -6.87 -10.74
C LEU A 251 7.23 -8.00 -10.26
N ALA A 252 7.24 -9.14 -10.94
CA ALA A 252 7.98 -10.32 -10.49
C ALA A 252 9.50 -10.08 -10.42
N ASP A 253 10.09 -9.38 -11.37
CA ASP A 253 11.53 -9.09 -11.38
C ASP A 253 11.90 -7.99 -10.37
N ILE A 254 11.00 -7.03 -10.09
CA ILE A 254 11.15 -6.03 -9.05
C ILE A 254 11.15 -6.71 -7.67
N VAL A 255 10.21 -7.61 -7.41
CA VAL A 255 10.14 -8.41 -6.18
C VAL A 255 11.41 -9.27 -6.05
N ALA A 256 11.84 -9.91 -7.13
CA ALA A 256 13.07 -10.70 -7.14
C ALA A 256 14.30 -9.83 -6.84
N LEU A 257 14.35 -8.57 -7.34
CA LEU A 257 15.41 -7.61 -7.00
C LEU A 257 15.45 -7.29 -5.52
N VAL A 258 14.31 -6.98 -4.91
CA VAL A 258 14.20 -6.72 -3.47
C VAL A 258 14.73 -7.91 -2.66
N ARG A 259 14.26 -9.12 -2.98
CA ARG A 259 14.61 -10.33 -2.22
C ARG A 259 16.08 -10.73 -2.37
N ARG A 260 16.65 -10.69 -3.59
CA ARG A 260 18.09 -10.99 -3.78
C ARG A 260 19.02 -9.96 -3.14
N SER A 261 18.49 -8.76 -2.81
CA SER A 261 19.19 -7.73 -2.06
C SER A 261 19.03 -7.86 -0.54
N GLU A 262 18.56 -9.02 -0.07
CA GLU A 262 18.32 -9.32 1.36
C GLU A 262 17.32 -8.39 2.03
N ASN A 263 16.30 -7.97 1.29
CA ASN A 263 15.17 -7.17 1.75
C ASN A 263 13.86 -7.97 1.62
N THR A 264 12.79 -7.48 2.22
CA THR A 264 11.46 -8.10 2.22
C THR A 264 10.54 -7.37 1.26
N ALA A 265 9.78 -8.09 0.44
CA ALA A 265 8.82 -7.53 -0.52
C ALA A 265 7.39 -7.87 -0.12
N LEU A 266 6.53 -6.86 0.01
CA LEU A 266 5.09 -7.00 0.22
C LEU A 266 4.32 -6.57 -1.03
N VAL A 267 3.26 -7.27 -1.35
CA VAL A 267 2.27 -6.86 -2.35
C VAL A 267 1.00 -6.40 -1.64
N HIS A 268 0.57 -5.19 -1.97
CA HIS A 268 -0.70 -4.62 -1.53
C HIS A 268 -1.69 -4.68 -2.69
N CYS A 269 -2.80 -5.39 -2.49
CA CYS A 269 -3.77 -5.62 -3.56
C CYS A 269 -5.20 -5.72 -3.03
N HIS A 270 -5.96 -4.63 -3.17
CA HIS A 270 -7.41 -4.60 -2.95
C HIS A 270 -8.14 -5.18 -4.15
N ALA A 271 -8.30 -6.49 -4.22
CA ALA A 271 -8.98 -7.13 -5.34
C ALA A 271 -9.77 -8.36 -4.90
N ARG A 272 -10.60 -8.87 -5.81
CA ARG A 272 -11.14 -10.22 -5.71
C ARG A 272 -10.01 -11.21 -5.98
N LEU A 273 -9.47 -11.77 -4.90
CA LEU A 273 -8.20 -12.50 -4.93
C LEU A 273 -8.30 -13.89 -5.51
N ASP A 274 -9.48 -14.54 -5.48
CA ASP A 274 -9.61 -15.95 -5.82
C ASP A 274 -9.02 -16.31 -7.18
N ALA A 275 -9.32 -15.51 -8.21
CA ALA A 275 -8.86 -15.74 -9.58
C ALA A 275 -7.38 -15.35 -9.84
N ILE A 276 -6.73 -14.59 -8.94
CA ILE A 276 -5.38 -14.09 -9.14
C ILE A 276 -4.39 -14.54 -8.06
N LEU A 277 -4.85 -15.29 -7.06
CA LEU A 277 -4.03 -15.69 -5.91
C LEU A 277 -2.78 -16.47 -6.31
N ASP A 278 -2.90 -17.39 -7.27
CA ASP A 278 -1.77 -18.17 -7.77
C ASP A 278 -0.80 -17.30 -8.60
N MET A 279 -1.29 -16.26 -9.28
CA MET A 279 -0.45 -15.28 -9.99
C MET A 279 0.32 -14.41 -9.00
N ILE A 280 -0.29 -14.01 -7.87
CA ILE A 280 0.41 -13.31 -6.80
C ILE A 280 1.50 -14.21 -6.20
N ALA A 281 1.20 -15.49 -6.01
CA ALA A 281 2.19 -16.44 -5.53
C ALA A 281 3.35 -16.66 -6.52
N GLU A 282 3.11 -16.54 -7.82
CA GLU A 282 4.13 -16.59 -8.88
C GLU A 282 5.05 -15.35 -8.85
N ILE A 283 4.52 -14.15 -8.56
CA ILE A 283 5.32 -12.93 -8.32
C ILE A 283 6.32 -13.17 -7.19
N GLY A 284 5.95 -13.97 -6.17
CA GLY A 284 6.80 -14.43 -5.09
C GLY A 284 7.12 -13.39 -4.01
N PRO A 285 6.17 -12.55 -3.57
CA PRO A 285 6.40 -11.66 -2.44
C PRO A 285 6.57 -12.44 -1.13
N ASP A 286 7.14 -11.78 -0.12
CA ASP A 286 7.22 -12.33 1.23
C ASP A 286 5.91 -12.14 2.02
N GLY A 287 5.08 -11.16 1.65
CA GLY A 287 3.77 -10.92 2.26
C GLY A 287 2.74 -10.36 1.28
N LEU A 288 1.47 -10.63 1.57
CA LEU A 288 0.31 -10.13 0.83
C LEU A 288 -0.66 -9.41 1.79
N GLU A 289 -1.08 -8.20 1.42
CA GLU A 289 -2.05 -7.37 2.13
C GLU A 289 -2.95 -6.58 1.18
N PRO A 290 -4.14 -6.16 1.64
CA PRO A 290 -4.93 -6.82 2.67
C PRO A 290 -5.58 -8.08 2.10
N ILE A 291 -5.96 -9.01 2.99
CA ILE A 291 -6.75 -10.17 2.57
C ILE A 291 -8.23 -9.82 2.77
N GLU A 292 -8.89 -9.38 1.72
CA GLU A 292 -10.31 -9.05 1.78
C GLU A 292 -11.17 -10.30 1.62
N CYS A 293 -11.78 -10.72 2.73
CA CYS A 293 -12.59 -11.94 2.79
C CYS A 293 -14.08 -11.67 2.63
N ARG A 294 -14.83 -12.72 2.22
CA ARG A 294 -16.30 -12.69 2.27
C ARG A 294 -16.79 -12.38 3.69
N PRO A 295 -17.93 -11.68 3.88
CA PRO A 295 -18.89 -11.24 2.85
C PRO A 295 -18.65 -9.81 2.32
N ALA A 296 -17.46 -9.24 2.45
CA ALA A 296 -17.20 -7.88 1.97
C ALA A 296 -17.43 -7.75 0.47
N PRO A 297 -17.87 -6.60 -0.04
CA PRO A 297 -18.12 -6.39 -1.47
C PRO A 297 -16.90 -6.62 -2.36
N SER A 298 -15.70 -6.30 -1.85
CA SER A 298 -14.42 -6.53 -2.51
C SER A 298 -13.86 -7.93 -2.29
N GLY A 299 -14.31 -8.65 -1.25
CA GLY A 299 -13.78 -9.96 -0.87
C GLY A 299 -14.49 -11.13 -1.55
N ASP A 300 -13.72 -12.11 -2.05
CA ASP A 300 -14.24 -13.33 -2.65
C ASP A 300 -13.54 -14.60 -2.16
N VAL A 301 -12.69 -14.48 -1.16
CA VAL A 301 -11.94 -15.59 -0.54
C VAL A 301 -12.34 -15.77 0.92
N ASP A 302 -11.95 -16.91 1.50
CA ASP A 302 -11.94 -17.15 2.95
C ASP A 302 -10.50 -17.25 3.43
N LEU A 303 -10.18 -16.70 4.61
CA LEU A 303 -8.80 -16.65 5.10
C LEU A 303 -8.17 -18.04 5.23
N ALA A 304 -8.93 -19.01 5.74
CA ALA A 304 -8.48 -20.41 5.82
C ALA A 304 -8.13 -21.01 4.44
N ASP A 305 -8.88 -20.65 3.38
CA ASP A 305 -8.59 -21.10 2.02
C ASP A 305 -7.31 -20.45 1.49
N VAL A 306 -7.17 -19.13 1.64
CA VAL A 306 -5.95 -18.41 1.27
C VAL A 306 -4.73 -18.99 2.01
N LYS A 307 -4.86 -19.23 3.33
CA LYS A 307 -3.81 -19.85 4.14
C LYS A 307 -3.38 -21.21 3.61
N ARG A 308 -4.34 -22.05 3.23
CA ARG A 308 -4.05 -23.38 2.66
C ARG A 308 -3.36 -23.30 1.29
N ARG A 309 -3.74 -22.31 0.44
CA ARG A 309 -3.23 -22.18 -0.94
C ARG A 309 -1.83 -21.60 -1.01
N ILE A 310 -1.53 -20.58 -0.20
CA ILE A 310 -0.29 -19.80 -0.33
C ILE A 310 0.41 -19.50 0.99
N GLY A 311 -0.19 -19.82 2.15
CA GLY A 311 0.33 -19.45 3.46
C GLY A 311 1.62 -20.19 3.89
N ASP A 312 2.04 -21.18 3.12
CA ASP A 312 3.35 -21.86 3.26
C ASP A 312 4.50 -21.10 2.55
N ARG A 313 4.17 -20.10 1.73
CA ARG A 313 5.12 -19.33 0.90
C ARG A 313 5.06 -17.84 1.14
N ILE A 314 3.91 -17.30 1.57
CA ILE A 314 3.62 -15.88 1.67
C ILE A 314 2.97 -15.60 3.03
N CYS A 315 3.50 -14.64 3.78
CA CYS A 315 2.87 -14.13 4.99
C CYS A 315 1.57 -13.42 4.64
N LEU A 316 0.49 -13.78 5.32
CA LEU A 316 -0.82 -13.18 5.12
C LEU A 316 -1.04 -12.04 6.10
N MET A 317 -1.42 -10.86 5.60
CA MET A 317 -1.70 -9.69 6.43
C MET A 317 -3.15 -9.25 6.19
N GLY A 318 -3.93 -9.25 7.23
CA GLY A 318 -5.37 -8.94 7.15
C GLY A 318 -6.08 -9.46 8.40
N ASN A 319 -7.38 -9.62 8.43
CA ASN A 319 -8.36 -9.46 7.36
C ASN A 319 -9.64 -8.80 7.92
N ILE A 320 -9.47 -7.98 8.99
CA ILE A 320 -10.61 -7.34 9.63
C ILE A 320 -11.17 -6.26 8.71
N GLN A 321 -12.38 -6.48 8.22
CA GLN A 321 -12.98 -5.64 7.19
C GLN A 321 -13.23 -4.21 7.70
N GLY A 322 -12.81 -3.19 6.92
CA GLY A 322 -13.05 -1.79 7.24
C GLY A 322 -14.52 -1.47 7.53
N PRO A 323 -15.49 -1.90 6.70
CA PRO A 323 -16.91 -1.71 6.99
C PRO A 323 -17.39 -2.34 8.32
N LEU A 324 -16.79 -3.45 8.77
CA LEU A 324 -17.11 -4.03 10.06
C LEU A 324 -16.65 -3.13 11.22
N LEU A 325 -15.47 -2.52 11.10
CA LEU A 325 -15.00 -1.56 12.10
C LEU A 325 -15.86 -0.28 12.12
N GLU A 326 -16.34 0.14 10.95
CA GLU A 326 -17.14 1.35 10.81
C GLU A 326 -18.57 1.18 11.35
N THR A 327 -19.24 0.07 11.01
CA THR A 327 -20.69 -0.08 11.25
C THR A 327 -21.09 -1.25 12.13
N GLY A 328 -20.17 -2.21 12.39
CA GLY A 328 -20.44 -3.42 13.17
C GLY A 328 -20.56 -3.17 14.67
N GLU A 329 -21.11 -4.14 15.37
CA GLU A 329 -21.12 -4.14 16.83
C GLU A 329 -19.78 -4.71 17.39
N ALA A 330 -19.33 -4.21 18.54
CA ALA A 330 -18.05 -4.64 19.15
C ALA A 330 -17.95 -6.17 19.32
N ALA A 331 -19.07 -6.85 19.66
CA ALA A 331 -19.10 -8.30 19.76
C ALA A 331 -18.89 -9.02 18.39
N GLU A 332 -19.22 -8.37 17.28
CA GLU A 332 -18.98 -8.90 15.93
C GLU A 332 -17.50 -8.74 15.58
N VAL A 333 -16.91 -7.59 15.93
CA VAL A 333 -15.46 -7.36 15.77
C VAL A 333 -14.66 -8.37 16.58
N GLU A 334 -15.04 -8.61 17.87
CA GLU A 334 -14.39 -9.63 18.71
C GLU A 334 -14.44 -11.02 18.06
N ARG A 335 -15.60 -11.45 17.53
CA ARG A 335 -15.73 -12.74 16.82
C ARG A 335 -14.85 -12.80 15.59
N ALA A 336 -14.86 -11.75 14.77
CA ALA A 336 -14.06 -11.68 13.53
C ALA A 336 -12.55 -11.75 13.83
N VAL A 337 -12.09 -11.08 14.89
CA VAL A 337 -10.68 -11.12 15.31
C VAL A 337 -10.28 -12.53 15.77
N ARG A 338 -11.10 -13.19 16.59
CA ARG A 338 -10.85 -14.57 17.02
C ARG A 338 -10.79 -15.51 15.82
N GLN A 339 -11.78 -15.45 14.94
CA GLN A 339 -11.83 -16.26 13.73
C GLN A 339 -10.59 -16.02 12.85
N ALA A 340 -10.20 -14.78 12.64
CA ALA A 340 -9.03 -14.46 11.83
C ALA A 340 -7.73 -15.04 12.41
N ILE A 341 -7.58 -15.01 13.73
CA ILE A 341 -6.43 -15.60 14.42
C ILE A 341 -6.50 -17.12 14.31
N ASP A 342 -7.65 -17.76 14.58
CA ASP A 342 -7.81 -19.22 14.51
C ASP A 342 -7.54 -19.78 13.11
N GLU A 343 -7.87 -19.02 12.05
CA GLU A 343 -7.67 -19.41 10.65
C GLU A 343 -6.27 -19.06 10.10
N GLY A 344 -5.74 -17.89 10.48
CA GLY A 344 -4.50 -17.35 9.91
C GLY A 344 -3.22 -17.75 10.67
N ALA A 345 -3.29 -17.88 12.00
CA ALA A 345 -2.12 -18.09 12.85
C ALA A 345 -1.48 -19.49 12.76
N PRO A 346 -2.22 -20.60 12.59
CA PRO A 346 -1.61 -21.91 12.59
C PRO A 346 -0.43 -22.03 11.61
N GLY A 347 0.72 -22.48 12.12
CA GLY A 347 1.95 -22.59 11.34
C GLY A 347 2.77 -21.30 11.18
N GLY A 348 2.33 -20.18 11.76
CA GLY A 348 3.01 -18.87 11.60
C GLY A 348 2.63 -18.12 10.32
N GLY A 349 3.39 -17.09 9.96
CA GLY A 349 3.18 -16.34 8.71
C GLY A 349 1.84 -15.61 8.64
N PHE A 350 1.39 -15.02 9.75
CA PHE A 350 0.16 -14.23 9.81
C PHE A 350 0.35 -12.96 10.64
N ILE A 351 -0.17 -11.83 10.13
CA ILE A 351 -0.23 -10.53 10.82
C ILE A 351 -1.67 -10.06 10.75
N LEU A 352 -2.30 -9.85 11.92
CA LEU A 352 -3.66 -9.33 12.00
C LEU A 352 -3.66 -7.83 11.72
N MET A 353 -4.50 -7.39 10.79
CA MET A 353 -4.70 -5.97 10.52
C MET A 353 -6.09 -5.68 9.92
N PRO A 354 -6.60 -4.45 10.00
CA PRO A 354 -7.78 -4.07 9.26
C PRO A 354 -7.46 -3.98 7.75
N THR A 355 -8.48 -4.18 6.91
CA THR A 355 -8.30 -4.04 5.45
C THR A 355 -8.24 -2.59 4.99
N ALA A 356 -8.75 -1.66 5.79
CA ALA A 356 -8.67 -0.22 5.56
C ALA A 356 -8.85 0.54 6.88
N MET A 357 -8.31 1.76 6.93
CA MET A 357 -8.58 2.75 7.99
C MET A 357 -9.23 3.99 7.38
N PRO A 358 -10.03 4.74 8.15
CA PRO A 358 -10.69 5.95 7.64
C PRO A 358 -9.67 7.06 7.34
N VAL A 359 -9.99 7.84 6.33
CA VAL A 359 -9.26 9.06 5.95
C VAL A 359 -9.91 10.33 6.51
N THR A 360 -10.74 10.17 7.52
CA THR A 360 -11.49 11.22 8.24
C THR A 360 -11.37 11.00 9.75
N SER A 361 -11.88 11.95 10.54
CA SER A 361 -12.06 11.78 11.98
C SER A 361 -12.86 10.52 12.30
N LEU A 362 -12.58 9.90 13.45
CA LEU A 362 -13.29 8.70 13.92
C LEU A 362 -14.65 9.08 14.54
N ASP A 363 -15.67 8.32 14.21
CA ASP A 363 -16.89 8.30 15.05
C ASP A 363 -16.69 7.41 16.29
N PRO A 364 -17.51 7.56 17.34
CA PRO A 364 -17.35 6.83 18.59
C PRO A 364 -17.49 5.30 18.44
N ARG A 365 -18.25 4.81 17.45
CA ARG A 365 -18.42 3.37 17.20
C ARG A 365 -17.13 2.80 16.61
N MET A 366 -16.59 3.47 15.60
CA MET A 366 -15.35 3.04 14.98
C MET A 366 -14.18 3.08 15.97
N GLU A 367 -14.09 4.13 16.81
CA GLU A 367 -13.12 4.18 17.91
C GLU A 367 -13.23 2.94 18.81
N LEU A 368 -14.44 2.62 19.28
CA LEU A 368 -14.71 1.45 20.13
C LEU A 368 -14.30 0.15 19.42
N ASN A 369 -14.65 0.00 18.15
CA ASN A 369 -14.37 -1.19 17.37
C ASN A 369 -12.87 -1.42 17.13
N ILE A 370 -12.12 -0.36 16.86
CA ILE A 370 -10.65 -0.42 16.75
C ILE A 370 -10.02 -0.85 18.07
N LEU A 371 -10.45 -0.26 19.19
CA LEU A 371 -9.98 -0.65 20.53
C LEU A 371 -10.31 -2.11 20.83
N THR A 372 -11.53 -2.55 20.52
CA THR A 372 -11.96 -3.96 20.67
C THR A 372 -11.08 -4.90 19.85
N MET A 373 -10.77 -4.53 18.60
CA MET A 373 -9.86 -5.32 17.76
C MET A 373 -8.49 -5.49 18.40
N LEU A 374 -7.84 -4.40 18.84
CA LEU A 374 -6.52 -4.43 19.47
C LEU A 374 -6.51 -5.26 20.75
N GLU A 375 -7.49 -5.03 21.65
CA GLU A 375 -7.60 -5.74 22.92
C GLU A 375 -7.88 -7.23 22.71
N THR A 376 -8.75 -7.60 21.77
CA THR A 376 -9.07 -8.99 21.48
C THR A 376 -7.85 -9.71 20.88
N ALA A 377 -7.16 -9.08 19.94
CA ALA A 377 -5.92 -9.63 19.38
C ALA A 377 -4.87 -9.88 20.47
N ARG A 378 -4.74 -8.94 21.43
CA ARG A 378 -3.80 -9.10 22.54
C ARG A 378 -4.17 -10.25 23.48
N ARG A 379 -5.46 -10.47 23.73
CA ARG A 379 -5.95 -11.54 24.62
C ARG A 379 -5.94 -12.93 23.97
N HIS A 380 -6.22 -13.00 22.65
CA HIS A 380 -6.43 -14.25 21.93
C HIS A 380 -5.25 -14.68 21.05
N GLY A 381 -4.31 -13.77 20.76
CA GLY A 381 -3.24 -13.97 19.80
C GLY A 381 -2.04 -14.80 20.28
N GLY A 382 -2.08 -15.45 21.46
CA GLY A 382 -1.02 -16.39 21.89
C GLY A 382 -1.01 -17.64 21.00
N TYR A 383 0.19 -18.14 20.64
CA TYR A 383 0.36 -19.41 19.93
C TYR A 383 0.32 -20.60 20.86
#